data_b67765e0dbb6b6da3c18b4200098bc06
#
_entry.id   b67765e0dbb6b6da3c18b4200098bc06
#
_cell.length_a   1.000
_cell.length_b   1.000
_cell.length_c   1.000
_cell.angle_alpha   90.00
_cell.angle_beta   90.00
_cell.angle_gamma   90.00
#
_symmetry.space_group_name_H-M   'P 1'
#
loop_
_entity.id
_entity.type
_entity.pdbx_description
1 polymer ?
#
loop_
_entity_poly.entity_id
_entity_poly.type
_entity_poly.pdbx_seq_one_letter_code
_entity_poly.pdbx_strand_id
1 'polypeptide(L)'
;AFVWVANRSTSTSTLYDGAGVPQSLVVSIPPGVAGNARPTGIVFNGHSDFMVTANGMSGASAFIFAGLGGTLSGWSPGVDQTHAITVFDGGNAGAVYTGLALASRGASDFLYAADFRNATVDMFDAAFNKVGGAGSFVDQALPPGYAPYGIQAIGERVYVWYARQGAQTGVAVPGAGQGAIDVFGTAGNLVKRLVAPGGALHPPWGMAVGA
;
A
#
# COMPACT_ATOMS: atom_id res chain seq x y z
N ALA A 1 3.20 -8.84 21.68
CA ALA A 1 3.03 -8.02 20.47
C ALA A 1 1.64 -8.30 19.90
N PHE A 2 1.01 -7.30 19.29
CA PHE A 2 -0.28 -7.47 18.60
C PHE A 2 -0.06 -7.56 17.10
N VAL A 3 -0.87 -8.37 16.43
CA VAL A 3 -0.94 -8.46 14.97
C VAL A 3 -2.15 -7.65 14.49
N TRP A 4 -1.92 -6.70 13.61
CA TRP A 4 -2.97 -5.89 12.99
C TRP A 4 -3.34 -6.47 11.63
N VAL A 5 -4.65 -6.54 11.37
CA VAL A 5 -5.21 -7.12 10.14
C VAL A 5 -6.14 -6.11 9.47
N ALA A 6 -5.88 -5.84 8.19
CA ALA A 6 -6.77 -5.04 7.34
C ALA A 6 -7.86 -5.94 6.76
N ASN A 7 -9.13 -5.66 7.08
CA ASN A 7 -10.28 -6.46 6.68
C ASN A 7 -10.97 -5.83 5.46
N ARG A 8 -10.65 -6.35 4.28
CA ARG A 8 -11.12 -5.81 3.00
C ARG A 8 -12.64 -5.73 2.89
N SER A 9 -13.35 -6.75 3.32
CA SER A 9 -14.81 -6.84 3.11
C SER A 9 -15.62 -5.94 4.03
N THR A 10 -15.11 -5.66 5.23
CA THR A 10 -15.79 -4.84 6.23
C THR A 10 -15.27 -3.41 6.27
N SER A 11 -14.19 -3.08 5.54
CA SER A 11 -13.50 -1.79 5.61
C SER A 11 -13.09 -1.42 7.05
N THR A 12 -12.54 -2.40 7.77
CA THR A 12 -12.07 -2.22 9.15
C THR A 12 -10.64 -2.73 9.31
N SER A 13 -10.02 -2.38 10.43
CA SER A 13 -8.82 -3.07 10.91
C SER A 13 -9.08 -3.62 12.32
N THR A 14 -8.63 -4.84 12.55
CA THR A 14 -8.73 -5.55 13.83
C THR A 14 -7.36 -5.98 14.31
N LEU A 15 -7.21 -6.22 15.59
CA LEU A 15 -5.96 -6.67 16.15
C LEU A 15 -6.14 -7.94 16.97
N TYR A 16 -5.08 -8.73 17.00
CA TYR A 16 -5.02 -10.03 17.67
C TYR A 16 -3.78 -10.07 18.55
N ASP A 17 -3.87 -10.75 19.67
CA ASP A 17 -2.69 -11.00 20.51
C ASP A 17 -1.78 -12.09 19.93
N GLY A 18 -0.68 -12.39 20.64
CA GLY A 18 0.28 -13.40 20.19
C GLY A 18 -0.25 -14.84 20.19
N ALA A 19 -1.40 -15.10 20.79
CA ALA A 19 -2.11 -16.37 20.76
C ALA A 19 -3.21 -16.42 19.68
N GLY A 20 -3.39 -15.33 18.93
CA GLY A 20 -4.43 -15.21 17.90
C GLY A 20 -5.81 -14.85 18.44
N VAL A 21 -5.92 -14.41 19.71
CA VAL A 21 -7.18 -14.00 20.30
C VAL A 21 -7.53 -12.59 19.84
N PRO A 22 -8.74 -12.36 19.26
CA PRO A 22 -9.13 -11.03 18.82
C PRO A 22 -9.30 -10.09 20.00
N GLN A 23 -8.89 -8.86 19.83
CA GLN A 23 -9.05 -7.78 20.81
C GLN A 23 -10.31 -6.98 20.50
N SER A 24 -10.83 -6.26 21.50
CA SER A 24 -12.09 -5.52 21.36
C SER A 24 -12.01 -4.30 20.43
N LEU A 25 -10.81 -3.75 20.20
CA LEU A 25 -10.64 -2.60 19.33
C LEU A 25 -10.85 -2.98 17.86
N VAL A 26 -11.76 -2.26 17.22
CA VAL A 26 -12.02 -2.31 15.79
C VAL A 26 -11.90 -0.89 15.25
N VAL A 27 -11.05 -0.68 14.26
CA VAL A 27 -10.88 0.62 13.60
C VAL A 27 -11.63 0.62 12.27
N SER A 28 -12.59 1.51 12.11
CA SER A 28 -13.30 1.74 10.85
C SER A 28 -12.42 2.54 9.89
N ILE A 29 -12.33 2.10 8.64
CA ILE A 29 -11.59 2.77 7.59
C ILE A 29 -12.60 3.44 6.66
N PRO A 30 -12.58 4.78 6.54
CA PRO A 30 -13.62 5.52 5.84
C PRO A 30 -13.60 5.25 4.33
N PRO A 31 -14.77 5.29 3.67
CA PRO A 31 -14.86 5.20 2.22
C PRO A 31 -14.25 6.44 1.55
N GLY A 32 -13.86 6.29 0.27
CA GLY A 32 -13.54 7.40 -0.62
C GLY A 32 -14.67 7.71 -1.58
N VAL A 33 -14.43 8.64 -2.49
CA VAL A 33 -15.41 9.03 -3.55
C VAL A 33 -15.75 7.86 -4.48
N ALA A 34 -14.86 6.87 -4.64
CA ALA A 34 -15.10 5.66 -5.41
C ALA A 34 -15.86 4.57 -4.64
N GLY A 35 -16.32 4.82 -3.43
CA GLY A 35 -17.05 3.88 -2.59
C GLY A 35 -16.21 3.31 -1.43
N ASN A 36 -16.54 2.11 -0.96
CA ASN A 36 -15.93 1.48 0.21
C ASN A 36 -14.40 1.46 0.13
N ALA A 37 -13.73 1.71 1.26
CA ALA A 37 -12.26 1.73 1.35
C ALA A 37 -11.63 0.41 0.89
N ARG A 38 -12.15 -0.73 1.35
CA ARG A 38 -11.69 -2.07 1.00
C ARG A 38 -10.17 -2.19 1.17
N PRO A 39 -9.64 -2.04 2.40
CA PRO A 39 -8.21 -1.94 2.65
C PRO A 39 -7.46 -3.19 2.17
N THR A 40 -6.31 -2.97 1.55
CA THR A 40 -5.42 -3.99 0.96
C THR A 40 -4.00 -3.86 1.47
N GLY A 41 -3.61 -2.68 1.94
CA GLY A 41 -2.31 -2.39 2.51
C GLY A 41 -2.44 -1.78 3.90
N ILE A 42 -1.53 -2.16 4.79
CA ILE A 42 -1.37 -1.58 6.12
C ILE A 42 0.12 -1.45 6.43
N VAL A 43 0.53 -0.30 6.95
CA VAL A 43 1.87 -0.09 7.47
C VAL A 43 1.82 0.50 8.86
N PHE A 44 2.78 0.10 9.70
CA PHE A 44 3.03 0.74 10.99
C PHE A 44 3.98 1.92 10.78
N ASN A 45 3.62 3.08 11.33
CA ASN A 45 4.49 4.24 11.40
C ASN A 45 5.04 4.37 12.82
N GLY A 46 6.34 4.17 12.97
CA GLY A 46 7.05 4.29 14.24
C GLY A 46 7.57 5.70 14.53
N HIS A 47 7.26 6.67 13.66
CA HIS A 47 7.76 8.05 13.73
C HIS A 47 6.66 9.04 14.11
N SER A 48 7.00 10.31 14.22
CA SER A 48 6.08 11.39 14.62
C SER A 48 5.51 12.19 13.44
N ASP A 49 5.66 11.70 12.24
CA ASP A 49 5.15 12.27 10.99
C ASP A 49 3.80 11.64 10.57
N PHE A 50 3.39 11.84 9.34
CA PHE A 50 2.09 11.39 8.82
C PHE A 50 0.94 11.79 9.74
N MET A 51 0.87 13.09 10.02
CA MET A 51 -0.10 13.67 10.95
C MET A 51 -1.53 13.58 10.41
N VAL A 52 -2.45 13.20 11.28
CA VAL A 52 -3.90 13.26 11.04
C VAL A 52 -4.56 14.21 12.01
N THR A 53 -5.66 14.82 11.58
CA THR A 53 -6.41 15.80 12.39
C THR A 53 -7.90 15.54 12.26
N ALA A 54 -8.58 15.43 13.38
CA ALA A 54 -10.04 15.38 13.44
C ALA A 54 -10.51 15.96 14.78
N ASN A 55 -11.71 16.57 14.79
CA ASN A 55 -12.36 17.09 16.01
C ASN A 55 -11.47 18.03 16.84
N GLY A 56 -10.60 18.80 16.21
CA GLY A 56 -9.65 19.69 16.88
C GLY A 56 -8.44 19.01 17.51
N MET A 57 -8.29 17.70 17.36
CA MET A 57 -7.13 16.93 17.83
C MET A 57 -6.22 16.59 16.65
N SER A 58 -4.90 16.61 16.85
CA SER A 58 -3.90 16.20 15.87
C SER A 58 -2.93 15.19 16.48
N GLY A 59 -2.48 14.23 15.68
CA GLY A 59 -1.53 13.24 16.13
C GLY A 59 -0.92 12.47 14.96
N ALA A 60 0.28 11.91 15.15
CA ALA A 60 0.90 11.03 14.17
C ALA A 60 0.07 9.76 13.96
N SER A 61 -0.07 9.33 12.72
CA SER A 61 -0.71 8.06 12.41
C SER A 61 0.14 6.91 12.94
N ALA A 62 -0.39 6.08 13.82
CA ALA A 62 0.26 4.83 14.22
C ALA A 62 0.18 3.76 13.12
N PHE A 63 -0.94 3.73 12.41
CA PHE A 63 -1.14 2.88 11.24
C PHE A 63 -1.70 3.68 10.07
N ILE A 64 -1.25 3.31 8.87
CA ILE A 64 -1.72 3.91 7.62
C ILE A 64 -2.24 2.80 6.74
N PHE A 65 -3.38 3.03 6.11
CA PHE A 65 -4.09 2.07 5.28
C PHE A 65 -4.19 2.58 3.85
N ALA A 66 -4.07 1.67 2.89
CA ALA A 66 -4.42 1.92 1.48
C ALA A 66 -5.50 0.93 1.05
N GLY A 67 -6.37 1.31 0.12
CA GLY A 67 -7.47 0.46 -0.28
C GLY A 67 -7.88 0.57 -1.74
N LEU A 68 -8.72 -0.37 -2.16
CA LEU A 68 -9.21 -0.46 -3.56
C LEU A 68 -10.09 0.73 -3.96
N GLY A 69 -10.57 1.53 -2.99
CA GLY A 69 -11.26 2.79 -3.25
C GLY A 69 -10.33 3.93 -3.67
N GLY A 70 -9.01 3.68 -3.76
CA GLY A 70 -8.01 4.70 -4.09
C GLY A 70 -7.69 5.66 -2.95
N THR A 71 -7.99 5.27 -1.71
CA THR A 71 -7.77 6.11 -0.52
C THR A 71 -6.51 5.72 0.24
N LEU A 72 -5.90 6.72 0.88
CA LEU A 72 -5.04 6.54 2.04
C LEU A 72 -5.75 7.09 3.28
N SER A 73 -5.66 6.36 4.39
CA SER A 73 -6.24 6.76 5.67
C SER A 73 -5.25 6.52 6.79
N GLY A 74 -5.04 7.52 7.64
CA GLY A 74 -4.17 7.40 8.81
C GLY A 74 -5.00 7.21 10.08
N TRP A 75 -4.54 6.38 10.99
CA TRP A 75 -5.15 6.17 12.29
C TRP A 75 -4.21 6.55 13.43
N SER A 76 -4.71 7.41 14.30
CA SER A 76 -4.04 7.85 15.53
C SER A 76 -4.98 7.70 16.71
N PRO A 77 -4.67 6.87 17.72
CA PRO A 77 -5.57 6.62 18.87
C PRO A 77 -5.83 7.87 19.70
N GLY A 78 -4.93 8.87 19.67
CA GLY A 78 -5.11 10.15 20.35
C GLY A 78 -6.00 11.13 19.60
N VAL A 79 -6.34 10.86 18.33
CA VAL A 79 -7.21 11.69 17.48
C VAL A 79 -8.63 11.09 17.42
N ASP A 80 -8.73 9.83 17.02
CA ASP A 80 -9.95 9.04 17.07
C ASP A 80 -9.58 7.58 17.34
N GLN A 81 -10.14 7.02 18.39
CA GLN A 81 -9.79 5.66 18.81
C GLN A 81 -10.35 4.58 17.89
N THR A 82 -11.46 4.84 17.22
CA THR A 82 -12.22 3.84 16.46
C THR A 82 -12.33 4.12 14.96
N HIS A 83 -11.86 5.28 14.49
CA HIS A 83 -11.92 5.65 13.08
C HIS A 83 -10.55 6.12 12.57
N ALA A 84 -10.15 5.61 11.41
CA ALA A 84 -9.08 6.20 10.62
C ALA A 84 -9.58 7.46 9.90
N ILE A 85 -8.67 8.37 9.58
CA ILE A 85 -8.98 9.65 8.92
C ILE A 85 -8.46 9.56 7.48
N THR A 86 -9.31 9.83 6.49
CA THR A 86 -8.89 9.93 5.09
C THR A 86 -7.96 11.12 4.91
N VAL A 87 -6.76 10.86 4.37
CA VAL A 87 -5.72 11.86 4.13
C VAL A 87 -5.44 12.08 2.66
N PHE A 88 -5.79 11.10 1.82
CA PHE A 88 -5.72 11.20 0.37
C PHE A 88 -6.84 10.38 -0.28
N ASP A 89 -7.42 10.91 -1.35
CA ASP A 89 -8.45 10.24 -2.15
C ASP A 89 -8.16 10.41 -3.65
N GLY A 90 -7.65 9.35 -4.25
CA GLY A 90 -7.38 9.25 -5.69
C GLY A 90 -8.52 8.60 -6.49
N GLY A 91 -9.69 8.36 -5.87
CA GLY A 91 -10.82 7.67 -6.49
C GLY A 91 -11.32 8.36 -7.75
N ASN A 92 -11.33 9.70 -7.81
CA ASN A 92 -11.69 10.46 -9.01
C ASN A 92 -10.69 10.26 -10.17
N ALA A 93 -9.42 9.99 -9.87
CA ALA A 93 -8.40 9.63 -10.85
C ALA A 93 -8.40 8.12 -11.16
N GLY A 94 -9.35 7.38 -10.60
CA GLY A 94 -9.50 5.95 -10.80
C GLY A 94 -8.43 5.10 -10.10
N ALA A 95 -7.75 5.62 -9.08
CA ALA A 95 -6.74 4.87 -8.35
C ALA A 95 -7.34 3.61 -7.69
N VAL A 96 -6.58 2.51 -7.73
CA VAL A 96 -6.91 1.23 -7.07
C VAL A 96 -5.66 0.73 -6.38
N TYR A 97 -5.53 1.04 -5.10
CA TYR A 97 -4.35 0.62 -4.33
C TYR A 97 -4.49 -0.83 -3.88
N THR A 98 -3.49 -1.65 -4.22
CA THR A 98 -3.45 -3.08 -3.92
C THR A 98 -2.35 -3.44 -2.93
N GLY A 99 -1.52 -2.48 -2.53
CA GLY A 99 -0.46 -2.64 -1.54
C GLY A 99 0.07 -1.29 -1.07
N LEU A 100 0.68 -1.28 0.12
CA LEU A 100 1.28 -0.10 0.74
C LEU A 100 2.60 -0.49 1.39
N ALA A 101 3.61 0.35 1.22
CA ALA A 101 4.89 0.23 1.92
C ALA A 101 5.31 1.59 2.50
N LEU A 102 6.11 1.57 3.56
CA LEU A 102 6.73 2.74 4.16
C LEU A 102 8.23 2.51 4.19
N ALA A 103 9.00 3.50 3.75
CA ALA A 103 10.46 3.48 3.88
C ALA A 103 11.01 4.88 4.09
N SER A 104 12.13 4.95 4.80
CA SER A 104 12.89 6.18 4.99
C SER A 104 13.91 6.38 3.86
N ARG A 105 14.12 7.63 3.50
CA ARG A 105 15.17 8.08 2.59
C ARG A 105 15.90 9.27 3.23
N GLY A 106 17.07 9.02 3.78
CA GLY A 106 17.74 9.97 4.64
C GLY A 106 16.91 10.22 5.91
N ALA A 107 16.60 11.48 6.20
CA ALA A 107 15.79 11.87 7.35
C ALA A 107 14.28 11.99 7.06
N SER A 108 13.83 11.60 5.88
CA SER A 108 12.43 11.74 5.46
C SER A 108 11.80 10.38 5.19
N ASP A 109 10.56 10.23 5.63
CA ASP A 109 9.77 9.03 5.39
C ASP A 109 8.82 9.21 4.21
N PHE A 110 8.62 8.11 3.48
CA PHE A 110 7.77 8.07 2.29
C PHE A 110 6.87 6.84 2.31
N LEU A 111 5.63 7.04 1.86
CA LEU A 111 4.72 5.95 1.53
C LEU A 111 4.79 5.66 0.03
N TYR A 112 4.62 4.39 -0.28
CA TYR A 112 4.58 3.87 -1.65
C TYR A 112 3.32 3.01 -1.79
N ALA A 113 2.41 3.43 -2.65
CA ALA A 113 1.16 2.73 -2.90
C ALA A 113 1.16 2.13 -4.31
N ALA A 114 0.94 0.82 -4.41
CA ALA A 114 0.83 0.13 -5.68
C ALA A 114 -0.54 0.43 -6.31
N ASP A 115 -0.60 1.34 -7.29
CA ASP A 115 -1.82 1.64 -8.04
C ASP A 115 -1.95 0.68 -9.22
N PHE A 116 -2.66 -0.41 -8.98
CA PHE A 116 -2.80 -1.47 -9.97
C PHE A 116 -3.56 -1.02 -11.21
N ARG A 117 -4.58 -0.16 -11.06
CA ARG A 117 -5.39 0.28 -12.21
C ARG A 117 -4.64 1.22 -13.14
N ASN A 118 -3.92 2.19 -12.56
CA ASN A 118 -3.17 3.18 -13.33
C ASN A 118 -1.75 2.71 -13.71
N ALA A 119 -1.37 1.48 -13.30
CA ALA A 119 -0.07 0.87 -13.56
C ALA A 119 1.11 1.71 -13.06
N THR A 120 0.97 2.35 -11.89
CA THR A 120 1.98 3.20 -11.27
C THR A 120 2.24 2.80 -9.82
N VAL A 121 3.39 3.18 -9.29
CA VAL A 121 3.60 3.28 -7.85
C VAL A 121 3.49 4.76 -7.49
N ASP A 122 2.48 5.09 -6.70
CA ASP A 122 2.30 6.43 -6.17
C ASP A 122 3.14 6.61 -4.92
N MET A 123 3.90 7.69 -4.86
CA MET A 123 4.74 8.04 -3.71
C MET A 123 4.17 9.24 -2.99
N PHE A 124 4.20 9.21 -1.65
CA PHE A 124 3.71 10.30 -0.80
C PHE A 124 4.78 10.68 0.22
N ASP A 125 4.89 11.98 0.48
CA ASP A 125 5.75 12.50 1.54
C ASP A 125 5.10 12.34 2.93
N ALA A 126 5.83 12.74 3.97
CA ALA A 126 5.40 12.65 5.36
C ALA A 126 4.17 13.54 5.71
N ALA A 127 3.77 14.44 4.81
CA ALA A 127 2.55 15.24 4.91
C ALA A 127 1.40 14.70 4.04
N PHE A 128 1.54 13.48 3.51
CA PHE A 128 0.60 12.83 2.58
C PHE A 128 0.43 13.54 1.23
N ASN A 129 1.34 14.43 0.85
CA ASN A 129 1.33 14.99 -0.49
C ASN A 129 1.84 13.93 -1.47
N LYS A 130 1.12 13.73 -2.57
CA LYS A 130 1.59 12.89 -3.65
C LYS A 130 2.80 13.55 -4.30
N VAL A 131 3.92 12.86 -4.29
CA VAL A 131 5.22 13.32 -4.80
C VAL A 131 5.77 12.29 -5.79
N GLY A 132 6.88 12.63 -6.44
CA GLY A 132 7.53 11.76 -7.43
C GLY A 132 7.36 12.29 -8.85
N GLY A 133 8.33 11.96 -9.67
CA GLY A 133 8.40 12.38 -11.07
C GLY A 133 7.97 11.27 -12.03
N ALA A 134 7.64 11.64 -13.26
CA ALA A 134 7.48 10.71 -14.34
C ALA A 134 8.76 9.86 -14.50
N GLY A 135 8.61 8.54 -14.54
CA GLY A 135 9.74 7.61 -14.67
C GLY A 135 10.21 6.97 -13.38
N SER A 136 9.67 7.37 -12.21
CA SER A 136 9.92 6.65 -10.96
C SER A 136 9.17 5.32 -10.94
N PHE A 137 9.81 4.26 -10.42
CA PHE A 137 9.25 2.90 -10.35
C PHE A 137 8.84 2.30 -11.71
N VAL A 138 9.58 2.66 -12.75
CA VAL A 138 9.35 2.14 -14.10
C VAL A 138 10.44 1.14 -14.48
N ASP A 139 10.03 -0.04 -14.94
CA ASP A 139 10.87 -0.96 -15.68
C ASP A 139 10.41 -0.98 -17.14
N GLN A 140 11.18 -0.34 -18.04
CA GLN A 140 10.86 -0.26 -19.47
C GLN A 140 10.89 -1.62 -20.20
N ALA A 141 11.52 -2.64 -19.59
CA ALA A 141 11.57 -3.98 -20.15
C ALA A 141 10.42 -4.87 -19.65
N LEU A 142 9.53 -4.36 -18.78
CA LEU A 142 8.33 -5.07 -18.38
C LEU A 142 7.33 -5.07 -19.53
N PRO A 143 6.78 -6.23 -19.95
CA PRO A 143 5.83 -6.27 -21.05
C PRO A 143 4.57 -5.45 -20.76
N PRO A 144 3.93 -4.87 -21.80
CA PRO A 144 2.67 -4.15 -21.63
C PRO A 144 1.59 -4.99 -20.94
N GLY A 145 0.78 -4.35 -20.11
CA GLY A 145 -0.33 -4.97 -19.39
C GLY A 145 0.03 -5.52 -18.01
N TYR A 146 1.30 -5.41 -17.59
CA TYR A 146 1.68 -5.65 -16.19
C TYR A 146 1.57 -4.37 -15.38
N ALA A 147 1.07 -4.48 -14.16
CA ALA A 147 0.91 -3.35 -13.24
C ALA A 147 1.36 -3.72 -11.82
N PRO A 148 1.81 -2.75 -11.01
CA PRO A 148 2.15 -2.97 -9.61
C PRO A 148 0.95 -3.54 -8.86
N TYR A 149 1.09 -4.75 -8.32
CA TYR A 149 0.02 -5.48 -7.63
C TYR A 149 0.24 -5.55 -6.13
N GLY A 150 1.48 -5.36 -5.69
CA GLY A 150 1.83 -5.21 -4.31
C GLY A 150 3.24 -4.65 -4.16
N ILE A 151 3.58 -4.28 -2.95
CA ILE A 151 4.80 -3.53 -2.66
C ILE A 151 5.24 -3.77 -1.22
N GLN A 152 6.54 -3.85 -0.99
CA GLN A 152 7.13 -3.94 0.35
C GLN A 152 8.49 -3.26 0.38
N ALA A 153 8.76 -2.54 1.47
CA ALA A 153 10.09 -2.02 1.76
C ALA A 153 10.86 -3.03 2.64
N ILE A 154 12.11 -3.30 2.25
CA ILE A 154 13.05 -4.13 3.03
C ILE A 154 14.39 -3.41 3.01
N GLY A 155 14.82 -2.90 4.16
CA GLY A 155 15.96 -2.00 4.26
C GLY A 155 15.78 -0.78 3.35
N GLU A 156 16.81 -0.44 2.56
CA GLU A 156 16.79 0.69 1.62
C GLU A 156 16.24 0.32 0.23
N ARG A 157 15.48 -0.76 0.12
CA ARG A 157 14.92 -1.25 -1.15
C ARG A 157 13.42 -1.34 -1.08
N VAL A 158 12.80 -1.06 -2.22
CA VAL A 158 11.37 -1.20 -2.45
C VAL A 158 11.18 -2.34 -3.46
N TYR A 159 10.56 -3.40 -3.01
CA TYR A 159 10.20 -4.56 -3.83
C TYR A 159 8.80 -4.35 -4.36
N VAL A 160 8.65 -4.38 -5.67
CA VAL A 160 7.36 -4.25 -6.34
C VAL A 160 7.10 -5.56 -7.08
N TRP A 161 6.00 -6.19 -6.76
CA TRP A 161 5.53 -7.31 -7.57
C TRP A 161 4.38 -6.89 -8.45
N TYR A 162 4.40 -7.44 -9.64
CA TYR A 162 3.47 -7.12 -10.70
C TYR A 162 2.56 -8.29 -10.99
N ALA A 163 1.34 -7.96 -11.42
CA ALA A 163 0.41 -8.89 -12.02
C ALA A 163 -0.03 -8.36 -13.38
N ARG A 164 -0.35 -9.26 -14.30
CA ARG A 164 -0.98 -8.88 -15.56
C ARG A 164 -2.40 -8.42 -15.31
N GLN A 165 -2.75 -7.24 -15.83
CA GLN A 165 -4.10 -6.71 -15.74
C GLN A 165 -5.05 -7.50 -16.67
N GLY A 166 -6.22 -7.86 -16.14
CA GLY A 166 -7.30 -8.43 -16.94
C GLY A 166 -8.04 -7.38 -17.76
N ALA A 167 -8.97 -7.84 -18.59
CA ALA A 167 -9.83 -6.96 -19.39
C ALA A 167 -10.69 -6.03 -18.51
N GLN A 168 -11.01 -6.46 -17.29
CA GLN A 168 -11.62 -5.61 -16.28
C GLN A 168 -10.50 -4.93 -15.47
N THR A 169 -10.43 -3.62 -15.48
CA THR A 169 -9.46 -2.85 -14.72
C THR A 169 -9.61 -3.14 -13.21
N GLY A 170 -8.49 -3.38 -12.55
CA GLY A 170 -8.47 -3.71 -11.11
C GLY A 170 -8.54 -5.21 -10.79
N VAL A 171 -8.54 -6.10 -11.80
CA VAL A 171 -8.50 -7.55 -11.63
C VAL A 171 -7.26 -8.13 -12.29
N ALA A 172 -6.49 -8.91 -11.54
CA ALA A 172 -5.32 -9.61 -12.07
C ALA A 172 -5.72 -10.87 -12.85
N VAL A 173 -4.99 -11.15 -13.95
CA VAL A 173 -5.13 -12.41 -14.68
C VAL A 173 -4.48 -13.53 -13.86
N PRO A 174 -5.20 -14.59 -13.48
CA PRO A 174 -4.60 -15.72 -12.79
C PRO A 174 -3.75 -16.58 -13.73
N GLY A 175 -2.81 -17.31 -13.19
CA GLY A 175 -2.03 -18.30 -13.93
C GLY A 175 -0.51 -18.14 -13.80
N ALA A 176 0.21 -19.19 -14.14
CA ALA A 176 1.66 -19.19 -14.17
C ALA A 176 2.18 -18.20 -15.23
N GLY A 177 3.28 -17.54 -14.92
CA GLY A 177 3.89 -16.53 -15.80
C GLY A 177 3.22 -15.16 -15.78
N GLN A 178 2.11 -14.99 -15.05
CA GLN A 178 1.38 -13.72 -14.97
C GLN A 178 1.90 -12.80 -13.84
N GLY A 179 2.96 -13.19 -13.15
CA GLY A 179 3.63 -12.40 -12.11
C GLY A 179 5.06 -12.05 -12.48
N ALA A 180 5.56 -10.93 -11.95
CA ALA A 180 6.96 -10.50 -12.00
C ALA A 180 7.34 -9.78 -10.71
N ILE A 181 8.65 -9.62 -10.43
CA ILE A 181 9.13 -8.88 -9.27
C ILE A 181 10.34 -8.04 -9.67
N ASP A 182 10.29 -6.75 -9.36
CA ASP A 182 11.40 -5.82 -9.51
C ASP A 182 11.82 -5.25 -8.16
N VAL A 183 13.08 -4.84 -8.07
CA VAL A 183 13.67 -4.18 -6.92
C VAL A 183 14.06 -2.77 -7.31
N PHE A 184 13.58 -1.79 -6.58
CA PHE A 184 13.88 -0.38 -6.75
C PHE A 184 14.63 0.18 -5.53
N GLY A 185 15.33 1.27 -5.73
CA GLY A 185 15.72 2.16 -4.64
C GLY A 185 14.53 2.97 -4.15
N THR A 186 14.63 3.56 -2.97
CA THR A 186 13.58 4.40 -2.37
C THR A 186 13.27 5.67 -3.19
N ALA A 187 14.13 6.06 -4.12
CA ALA A 187 13.87 7.14 -5.10
C ALA A 187 13.12 6.67 -6.35
N GLY A 188 12.83 5.36 -6.48
CA GLY A 188 12.13 4.78 -7.62
C GLY A 188 13.02 4.40 -8.81
N ASN A 189 14.34 4.46 -8.67
CA ASN A 189 15.27 3.96 -9.69
C ASN A 189 15.31 2.43 -9.68
N LEU A 190 15.16 1.80 -10.83
CA LEU A 190 15.27 0.35 -10.96
C LEU A 190 16.68 -0.11 -10.60
N VAL A 191 16.77 -1.08 -9.69
CA VAL A 191 18.03 -1.73 -9.28
C VAL A 191 18.23 -3.02 -10.04
N LYS A 192 17.21 -3.88 -10.06
CA LYS A 192 17.22 -5.14 -10.81
C LYS A 192 15.83 -5.73 -10.94
N ARG A 193 15.62 -6.53 -11.98
CA ARG A 193 14.51 -7.48 -12.03
C ARG A 193 14.90 -8.73 -11.23
N LEU A 194 14.06 -9.12 -10.29
CA LEU A 194 14.28 -10.30 -9.47
C LEU A 194 13.63 -11.53 -10.08
N VAL A 195 12.40 -11.39 -10.60
CA VAL A 195 11.66 -12.46 -11.28
C VAL A 195 11.05 -11.92 -12.57
N ALA A 196 11.41 -12.52 -13.68
CA ALA A 196 10.86 -12.16 -15.00
C ALA A 196 9.44 -12.71 -15.19
N PRO A 197 8.58 -12.02 -15.96
CA PRO A 197 7.30 -12.58 -16.40
C PRO A 197 7.50 -13.78 -17.32
N GLY A 198 6.45 -14.60 -17.46
CA GLY A 198 6.47 -15.78 -18.33
C GLY A 198 7.03 -17.05 -17.68
N GLY A 199 7.54 -16.97 -16.44
CA GLY A 199 8.02 -18.13 -15.68
C GLY A 199 6.91 -18.81 -14.87
N ALA A 200 7.29 -19.47 -13.76
CA ALA A 200 6.36 -20.20 -12.90
C ALA A 200 5.54 -19.30 -11.96
N LEU A 201 5.92 -18.03 -11.81
CA LEU A 201 5.30 -17.14 -10.81
C LEU A 201 3.87 -16.78 -11.22
N HIS A 202 2.92 -17.18 -10.38
CA HIS A 202 1.56 -16.65 -10.43
C HIS A 202 1.55 -15.20 -9.91
N PRO A 203 0.48 -14.39 -10.14
CA PRO A 203 0.39 -13.07 -9.53
C PRO A 203 0.64 -13.16 -8.02
N PRO A 204 1.75 -12.62 -7.50
CA PRO A 204 2.08 -12.77 -6.09
C PRO A 204 1.21 -11.83 -5.26
N TRP A 205 0.73 -12.30 -4.11
CA TRP A 205 -0.08 -11.48 -3.20
C TRP A 205 0.74 -10.86 -2.07
N GLY A 206 1.80 -11.51 -1.64
CA GLY A 206 2.65 -11.03 -0.56
C GLY A 206 4.08 -11.56 -0.66
N MET A 207 4.97 -10.92 0.09
CA MET A 207 6.37 -11.29 0.22
C MET A 207 6.76 -11.23 1.69
N ALA A 208 7.65 -12.11 2.11
CA ALA A 208 8.26 -12.07 3.43
C ALA A 208 9.74 -12.42 3.32
N VAL A 209 10.53 -11.85 4.23
CA VAL A 209 11.93 -12.22 4.41
C VAL A 209 11.98 -13.50 5.22
N GLY A 210 12.68 -14.52 4.71
CA GLY A 210 12.97 -15.74 5.47
C GLY A 210 13.95 -15.45 6.62
N ALA A 211 13.88 -16.26 7.67
CA ALA A 211 14.80 -16.22 8.80
C ALA A 211 16.15 -16.84 8.40
#